data_f7e0bfc5b8d709c479d999766a51c3c7
#
_entry.id   f7e0bfc5b8d709c479d999766a51c3c7
#
_cell.length_a   1.000
_cell.length_b   1.000
_cell.length_c   1.000
_cell.angle_alpha   90.00
_cell.angle_beta   90.00
_cell.angle_gamma   90.00
#
_symmetry.space_group_name_H-M   'P 1'
#
loop_
_entity.id
_entity.type
_entity.pdbx_description
1 polymer ?
#
loop_
_entity_poly.entity_id
_entity_poly.type
_entity_poly.pdbx_seq_one_letter_code
_entity_poly.pdbx_strand_id
1 'polypeptide(L)'
;MAVQQLPGYKPLCYIKKTLYLYRKGAIYRLVENQPKKVVRAYSNTTKESLRVLARLFRTEPKYAVPINESQMLLVGHRTIKVVDVEKQVVSDISLSREGFSDPLNICVGRGKWVALWGDYGPNAEHDIVNIYGLTKDSKVETVFSFESGQVRHIHSIIPKLSGGYYVFTGDQEKRAGIYKTNAAFDQVEPVKIGQQQYRAVVGFDTPKGLLYATDAVNEKNYVYLLDGKGEPQKICALNGSCIYGTEFKGKYYFSTTVEPDENNRGVTSWISSKRGEGILSDEVYLIEIDDEMNFKTIEKFKKDTLPMKLMQYGAIQFPKGITDELWCYPVAVKKYDGVALRLM
;
A
#
# COMPACT_ATOMS: atom_id res chain seq x y z
N MET A 1 -8.63 -15.76 -15.45
CA MET A 1 -7.34 -15.62 -16.20
C MET A 1 -7.16 -14.18 -16.62
N ALA A 2 -5.91 -13.69 -16.63
CA ALA A 2 -5.62 -12.30 -17.04
C ALA A 2 -6.01 -12.07 -18.51
N VAL A 3 -6.72 -10.97 -18.76
CA VAL A 3 -7.16 -10.57 -20.10
C VAL A 3 -6.02 -10.00 -20.93
N GLN A 4 -5.05 -9.31 -20.26
CA GLN A 4 -3.88 -8.70 -20.88
C GLN A 4 -2.67 -8.78 -19.94
N GLN A 5 -1.48 -8.84 -20.52
CA GLN A 5 -0.21 -8.92 -19.80
C GLN A 5 0.80 -7.94 -20.39
N LEU A 6 1.50 -7.19 -19.52
CA LEU A 6 2.57 -6.28 -19.90
C LEU A 6 3.85 -6.65 -19.12
N PRO A 7 4.70 -7.55 -19.63
CA PRO A 7 5.91 -8.00 -18.95
C PRO A 7 6.91 -6.86 -18.74
N GLY A 8 7.46 -6.76 -17.52
CA GLY A 8 8.45 -5.76 -17.15
C GLY A 8 7.91 -4.34 -17.00
N TYR A 9 6.58 -4.16 -17.01
CA TYR A 9 5.93 -2.91 -16.65
C TYR A 9 5.24 -3.06 -15.29
N LYS A 10 5.46 -2.10 -14.39
CA LYS A 10 4.77 -2.00 -13.11
C LYS A 10 3.63 -0.99 -13.23
N PRO A 11 2.36 -1.36 -12.98
CA PRO A 11 1.26 -0.42 -12.93
C PRO A 11 1.39 0.47 -11.70
N LEU A 12 1.23 1.77 -11.88
CA LEU A 12 1.43 2.79 -10.84
C LEU A 12 0.12 3.37 -10.34
N CYS A 13 -0.59 4.06 -11.23
CA CYS A 13 -1.85 4.73 -10.91
C CYS A 13 -2.64 5.04 -12.18
N TYR A 14 -3.88 5.50 -11.97
CA TYR A 14 -4.74 6.00 -13.04
C TYR A 14 -4.91 7.51 -12.91
N ILE A 15 -4.69 8.24 -14.02
CA ILE A 15 -5.06 9.64 -14.16
C ILE A 15 -6.08 9.72 -15.30
N LYS A 16 -7.24 10.32 -15.06
CA LYS A 16 -8.36 10.36 -16.04
C LYS A 16 -8.66 8.97 -16.63
N LYS A 17 -8.69 7.93 -15.79
CA LYS A 17 -8.86 6.51 -16.15
C LYS A 17 -7.75 5.91 -17.01
N THR A 18 -6.75 6.67 -17.43
CA THR A 18 -5.59 6.18 -18.17
C THR A 18 -4.59 5.55 -17.22
N LEU A 19 -4.16 4.32 -17.47
CA LEU A 19 -3.15 3.62 -16.67
C LEU A 19 -1.76 4.19 -16.97
N TYR A 20 -1.05 4.56 -15.91
CA TYR A 20 0.36 4.90 -15.94
C TYR A 20 1.20 3.75 -15.39
N LEU A 21 2.30 3.50 -16.06
CA LEU A 21 3.20 2.36 -15.85
C LEU A 21 4.61 2.85 -15.60
N TYR A 22 5.39 2.07 -14.87
CA TYR A 22 6.82 2.28 -14.70
C TYR A 22 7.62 1.18 -15.38
N ARG A 23 8.72 1.55 -16.01
CA ARG A 23 9.74 0.61 -16.49
C ARG A 23 11.09 1.30 -16.61
N LYS A 24 12.12 0.74 -15.97
CA LYS A 24 13.53 1.18 -16.10
C LYS A 24 13.71 2.71 -16.00
N GLY A 25 13.23 3.29 -14.90
CA GLY A 25 13.36 4.72 -14.61
C GLY A 25 12.40 5.64 -15.35
N ALA A 26 11.58 5.15 -16.26
CA ALA A 26 10.65 5.95 -17.03
C ALA A 26 9.19 5.63 -16.70
N ILE A 27 8.35 6.65 -16.84
CA ILE A 27 6.90 6.58 -16.74
C ILE A 27 6.34 6.45 -18.16
N TYR A 28 5.36 5.59 -18.31
CA TYR A 28 4.64 5.33 -19.55
C TYR A 28 3.15 5.53 -19.31
N ARG A 29 2.41 5.92 -20.32
CA ARG A 29 0.94 5.84 -20.34
C ARG A 29 0.49 4.71 -21.27
N LEU A 30 -0.55 3.98 -20.88
CA LEU A 30 -1.14 2.95 -21.71
C LEU A 30 -2.15 3.61 -22.68
N VAL A 31 -1.90 3.51 -23.98
CA VAL A 31 -2.76 4.04 -25.04
C VAL A 31 -2.99 2.93 -26.04
N GLU A 32 -4.24 2.56 -26.31
CA GLU A 32 -4.59 1.48 -27.25
C GLU A 32 -3.82 0.18 -26.98
N ASN A 33 -3.72 -0.18 -25.70
CA ASN A 33 -2.97 -1.35 -25.22
C ASN A 33 -1.44 -1.29 -25.45
N GLN A 34 -0.88 -0.13 -25.84
CA GLN A 34 0.55 0.07 -26.06
C GLN A 34 1.12 1.08 -25.03
N PRO A 35 2.20 0.72 -24.31
CA PRO A 35 2.88 1.66 -23.42
C PRO A 35 3.63 2.73 -24.22
N LYS A 36 3.23 3.99 -24.09
CA LYS A 36 3.90 5.16 -24.67
C LYS A 36 4.66 5.92 -23.59
N LYS A 37 5.97 6.12 -23.78
CA LYS A 37 6.82 6.82 -22.81
C LYS A 37 6.37 8.26 -22.66
N VAL A 38 6.33 8.73 -21.39
CA VAL A 38 5.96 10.11 -21.02
C VAL A 38 7.17 10.87 -20.51
N VAL A 39 7.78 10.44 -19.43
CA VAL A 39 8.89 11.15 -18.77
C VAL A 39 9.83 10.17 -18.07
N ARG A 40 11.07 10.58 -17.83
CA ARG A 40 12.03 9.82 -17.03
C ARG A 40 12.02 10.35 -15.59
N ALA A 41 11.74 9.47 -14.61
CA ALA A 41 11.69 9.80 -13.18
C ALA A 41 13.00 9.48 -12.44
N TYR A 42 13.76 8.47 -12.90
CA TYR A 42 15.04 8.06 -12.29
C TYR A 42 16.10 7.84 -13.36
N SER A 43 17.33 8.31 -13.11
CA SER A 43 18.44 8.25 -14.06
C SER A 43 19.21 6.93 -14.02
N ASN A 44 19.53 6.42 -12.82
CA ASN A 44 20.34 5.21 -12.66
C ASN A 44 19.45 3.97 -12.55
N THR A 45 19.39 3.19 -13.61
CA THR A 45 18.54 2.00 -13.72
C THR A 45 19.27 0.74 -14.14
N THR A 46 20.60 0.71 -14.06
CA THR A 46 21.41 -0.47 -14.44
C THR A 46 20.99 -1.74 -13.70
N LYS A 47 20.67 -1.62 -12.42
CA LYS A 47 20.19 -2.73 -11.58
C LYS A 47 18.79 -3.23 -11.96
N GLU A 48 18.04 -2.50 -12.76
CA GLU A 48 16.72 -2.89 -13.28
C GLU A 48 16.80 -3.69 -14.58
N SER A 49 18.00 -3.91 -15.13
CA SER A 49 18.18 -4.71 -16.35
C SER A 49 17.72 -6.16 -16.16
N LEU A 50 17.93 -6.72 -14.96
CA LEU A 50 17.51 -8.05 -14.57
C LEU A 50 16.51 -7.98 -13.41
N ARG A 51 15.40 -8.71 -13.51
CA ARG A 51 14.35 -8.77 -12.48
C ARG A 51 14.89 -9.14 -11.10
N VAL A 52 15.82 -10.10 -11.04
CA VAL A 52 16.46 -10.53 -9.79
C VAL A 52 17.21 -9.38 -9.11
N LEU A 53 17.95 -8.58 -9.88
CA LEU A 53 18.67 -7.42 -9.35
C LEU A 53 17.69 -6.30 -8.93
N ALA A 54 16.65 -6.08 -9.71
CA ALA A 54 15.60 -5.11 -9.37
C ALA A 54 14.94 -5.46 -8.02
N ARG A 55 14.67 -6.72 -7.75
CA ARG A 55 14.12 -7.21 -6.49
C ARG A 55 15.11 -7.11 -5.33
N LEU A 56 16.34 -7.57 -5.53
CA LEU A 56 17.40 -7.53 -4.51
C LEU A 56 17.68 -6.10 -4.02
N PHE A 57 17.78 -5.17 -4.95
CA PHE A 57 18.07 -3.77 -4.65
C PHE A 57 16.82 -2.90 -4.48
N ARG A 58 15.61 -3.48 -4.64
CA ARG A 58 14.32 -2.77 -4.51
C ARG A 58 14.27 -1.49 -5.33
N THR A 59 14.71 -1.58 -6.59
CA THR A 59 14.92 -0.41 -7.45
C THR A 59 13.65 0.14 -8.11
N GLU A 60 12.54 -0.61 -8.07
CA GLU A 60 11.26 -0.11 -8.54
C GLU A 60 10.64 0.84 -7.51
N PRO A 61 9.93 1.91 -7.93
CA PRO A 61 9.15 2.72 -7.01
C PRO A 61 8.15 1.83 -6.25
N LYS A 62 7.84 2.19 -5.01
CA LYS A 62 6.88 1.41 -4.21
C LYS A 62 5.48 1.46 -4.84
N TYR A 63 4.98 2.68 -5.08
CA TYR A 63 3.67 2.96 -5.68
C TYR A 63 3.61 4.41 -6.19
N ALA A 64 2.51 4.75 -6.86
CA ALA A 64 2.16 6.13 -7.14
C ALA A 64 0.70 6.42 -6.79
N VAL A 65 0.41 7.69 -6.50
CA VAL A 65 -0.94 8.17 -6.16
C VAL A 65 -1.28 9.36 -7.06
N PRO A 66 -2.38 9.33 -7.82
CA PRO A 66 -2.82 10.48 -8.60
C PRO A 66 -3.32 11.57 -7.64
N ILE A 67 -2.87 12.80 -7.83
CA ILE A 67 -3.25 13.93 -6.97
C ILE A 67 -4.14 14.96 -7.67
N ASN A 68 -4.14 14.92 -8.98
CA ASN A 68 -5.05 15.71 -9.84
C ASN A 68 -5.09 15.11 -11.25
N GLU A 69 -5.63 15.86 -12.21
CA GLU A 69 -5.84 15.41 -13.59
C GLU A 69 -4.57 15.29 -14.44
N SER A 70 -3.41 15.75 -13.95
CA SER A 70 -2.14 15.66 -14.68
C SER A 70 -0.96 15.26 -13.81
N GLN A 71 -1.14 15.12 -12.50
CA GLN A 71 -0.03 14.88 -11.59
C GLN A 71 -0.23 13.66 -10.70
N MET A 72 0.88 12.98 -10.42
CA MET A 72 0.96 11.91 -9.43
C MET A 72 2.12 12.14 -8.46
N LEU A 73 1.98 11.62 -7.24
CA LEU A 73 3.09 11.41 -6.32
C LEU A 73 3.67 10.02 -6.56
N LEU A 74 4.94 9.96 -6.90
CA LEU A 74 5.69 8.72 -7.09
C LEU A 74 6.59 8.48 -5.88
N VAL A 75 6.36 7.38 -5.16
CA VAL A 75 7.03 7.05 -3.90
C VAL A 75 8.09 5.96 -4.11
N GLY A 76 9.29 6.22 -3.65
CA GLY A 76 10.39 5.24 -3.67
C GLY A 76 11.74 5.89 -3.48
N HIS A 77 12.74 5.07 -3.16
CA HIS A 77 14.13 5.52 -2.98
C HIS A 77 14.31 6.61 -1.91
N ARG A 78 13.49 6.57 -0.85
CA ARG A 78 13.44 7.56 0.24
C ARG A 78 13.09 8.98 -0.24
N THR A 79 12.36 9.06 -1.34
CA THR A 79 11.86 10.34 -1.88
C THR A 79 10.40 10.20 -2.30
N ILE A 80 9.67 11.29 -2.27
CA ILE A 80 8.45 11.45 -3.04
C ILE A 80 8.74 12.42 -4.17
N LYS A 81 8.36 12.03 -5.38
CA LYS A 81 8.46 12.88 -6.56
C LYS A 81 7.06 13.30 -7.00
N VAL A 82 6.90 14.56 -7.35
CA VAL A 82 5.77 15.03 -8.14
C VAL A 82 6.10 14.80 -9.61
N VAL A 83 5.28 14.03 -10.30
CA VAL A 83 5.40 13.80 -11.74
C VAL A 83 4.21 14.47 -12.42
N ASP A 84 4.47 15.51 -13.20
CA ASP A 84 3.47 16.14 -14.07
C ASP A 84 3.57 15.49 -15.46
N VAL A 85 2.56 14.72 -15.82
CA VAL A 85 2.57 13.91 -17.04
C VAL A 85 2.22 14.70 -18.30
N GLU A 86 1.59 15.87 -18.17
CA GLU A 86 1.29 16.76 -19.29
C GLU A 86 2.50 17.66 -19.60
N LYS A 87 3.10 18.25 -18.57
CA LYS A 87 4.32 19.08 -18.71
C LYS A 87 5.59 18.23 -18.88
N GLN A 88 5.54 16.94 -18.59
CA GLN A 88 6.66 16.00 -18.59
C GLN A 88 7.80 16.44 -17.64
N VAL A 89 7.45 16.99 -16.48
CA VAL A 89 8.38 17.46 -15.46
C VAL A 89 8.31 16.58 -14.23
N VAL A 90 9.47 16.38 -13.59
CA VAL A 90 9.60 15.67 -12.33
C VAL A 90 10.32 16.56 -11.33
N SER A 91 9.75 16.72 -10.15
CA SER A 91 10.34 17.46 -9.03
C SER A 91 10.33 16.61 -7.75
N ASP A 92 11.32 16.81 -6.89
CA ASP A 92 11.41 16.10 -5.62
C ASP A 92 10.69 16.89 -4.52
N ILE A 93 9.95 16.16 -3.68
CA ILE A 93 9.49 16.66 -2.39
C ILE A 93 10.39 16.02 -1.34
N SER A 94 11.08 16.81 -0.54
CA SER A 94 11.83 16.30 0.61
C SER A 94 10.85 15.75 1.65
N LEU A 95 11.06 14.51 2.09
CA LEU A 95 10.06 13.83 2.87
C LEU A 95 10.49 13.20 4.14
N SER A 96 11.69 12.73 4.23
CA SER A 96 12.00 11.89 5.37
C SER A 96 12.65 12.69 6.48
N ARG A 97 11.96 12.74 7.58
CA ARG A 97 12.61 12.89 8.87
C ARG A 97 13.63 11.76 9.03
N GLU A 98 14.82 12.09 9.51
CA GLU A 98 15.86 11.11 9.78
C GLU A 98 15.33 9.98 10.65
N GLY A 99 15.68 8.73 10.32
CA GLY A 99 15.20 7.52 11.02
C GLY A 99 13.92 6.90 10.48
N PHE A 100 13.17 7.58 9.59
CA PHE A 100 11.97 7.04 8.96
C PHE A 100 12.19 6.60 7.51
N SER A 101 11.33 5.71 7.03
CA SER A 101 11.31 5.17 5.66
C SER A 101 10.30 5.93 4.80
N ASP A 102 10.24 5.58 3.51
CA ASP A 102 9.12 6.02 2.66
C ASP A 102 7.79 5.64 3.31
N PRO A 103 6.75 6.51 3.24
CA PRO A 103 5.44 6.20 3.78
C PRO A 103 4.91 4.88 3.20
N LEU A 104 4.23 4.11 4.02
CA LEU A 104 3.65 2.84 3.58
C LEU A 104 2.49 3.07 2.63
N ASN A 105 1.70 4.13 2.87
CA ASN A 105 0.61 4.56 2.02
C ASN A 105 0.49 6.09 2.01
N ILE A 106 -0.01 6.64 0.90
CA ILE A 106 -0.44 8.04 0.76
C ILE A 106 -1.93 8.04 0.44
N CYS A 107 -2.67 8.86 1.18
CA CYS A 107 -4.08 9.15 0.97
C CYS A 107 -4.23 10.39 0.09
N VAL A 108 -5.13 10.37 -0.89
CA VAL A 108 -5.58 11.60 -1.56
C VAL A 108 -6.34 12.44 -0.56
N GLY A 109 -5.92 13.66 -0.36
CA GLY A 109 -6.47 14.56 0.63
C GLY A 109 -7.78 15.23 0.18
N ARG A 110 -8.33 16.06 1.07
CA ARG A 110 -9.54 16.86 0.82
C ARG A 110 -9.34 18.27 1.34
N GLY A 111 -10.04 19.23 0.78
CA GLY A 111 -10.00 20.64 1.22
C GLY A 111 -8.65 21.31 0.98
N LYS A 112 -7.92 21.64 2.03
CA LYS A 112 -6.58 22.24 1.99
C LYS A 112 -5.54 21.24 1.47
N TRP A 113 -5.69 19.95 1.80
CA TRP A 113 -4.71 18.93 1.56
C TRP A 113 -4.91 18.26 0.21
N VAL A 114 -3.85 18.18 -0.59
CA VAL A 114 -3.79 17.41 -1.83
C VAL A 114 -3.52 15.94 -1.54
N ALA A 115 -2.64 15.68 -0.58
CA ALA A 115 -2.27 14.34 -0.14
C ALA A 115 -1.90 14.35 1.36
N LEU A 116 -2.05 13.20 2.00
CA LEU A 116 -1.75 12.98 3.41
C LEU A 116 -0.97 11.67 3.57
N TRP A 117 0.02 11.66 4.46
CA TRP A 117 0.77 10.46 4.84
C TRP A 117 1.32 10.60 6.25
N GLY A 118 1.81 9.53 6.83
CA GLY A 118 2.44 9.56 8.14
C GLY A 118 3.85 8.98 8.13
N ASP A 119 4.58 9.26 9.20
CA ASP A 119 5.87 8.64 9.49
C ASP A 119 5.72 7.11 9.50
N TYR A 120 6.57 6.40 8.76
CA TYR A 120 6.61 4.95 8.72
C TYR A 120 8.06 4.45 8.87
N GLY A 121 8.31 3.52 9.77
CA GLY A 121 9.63 2.96 9.97
C GLY A 121 9.79 2.23 11.30
N PRO A 122 11.00 1.80 11.64
CA PRO A 122 11.23 1.00 12.84
C PRO A 122 10.90 1.73 14.14
N ASN A 123 11.18 3.04 14.23
CA ASN A 123 10.92 3.90 15.40
C ASN A 123 11.11 3.15 16.74
N ALA A 124 12.32 2.64 16.96
CA ALA A 124 12.61 1.77 18.11
C ALA A 124 12.46 2.50 19.45
N GLU A 125 12.78 3.78 19.49
CA GLU A 125 12.71 4.64 20.67
C GLU A 125 11.28 5.14 20.93
N HIS A 126 10.35 4.85 20.01
CA HIS A 126 8.95 5.31 20.09
C HIS A 126 8.82 6.82 20.19
N ASP A 127 9.63 7.52 19.42
CA ASP A 127 9.55 8.97 19.27
C ASP A 127 8.21 9.43 18.71
N ILE A 128 7.98 10.77 18.77
CA ILE A 128 6.85 11.45 18.14
C ILE A 128 6.65 10.96 16.71
N VAL A 129 5.42 10.67 16.33
CA VAL A 129 5.04 10.23 14.99
C VAL A 129 4.14 11.27 14.35
N ASN A 130 4.57 11.80 13.20
CA ASN A 130 3.86 12.87 12.51
C ASN A 130 2.99 12.37 11.37
N ILE A 131 1.90 13.09 11.15
CA ILE A 131 1.11 13.07 9.93
C ILE A 131 1.41 14.35 9.17
N TYR A 132 1.69 14.21 7.88
CA TYR A 132 2.00 15.30 6.97
C TYR A 132 0.92 15.50 5.93
N GLY A 133 0.75 16.74 5.49
CA GLY A 133 -0.14 17.11 4.40
C GLY A 133 0.61 17.91 3.33
N LEU A 134 0.36 17.57 2.08
CA LEU A 134 0.77 18.35 0.93
C LEU A 134 -0.33 19.35 0.58
N THR A 135 0.02 20.63 0.52
CA THR A 135 -0.89 21.69 0.13
C THR A 135 -0.92 21.90 -1.39
N LYS A 136 -1.87 22.70 -1.90
CA LYS A 136 -2.00 23.01 -3.33
C LYS A 136 -0.82 23.79 -3.90
N ASP A 137 -0.13 24.55 -3.06
CA ASP A 137 1.09 25.29 -3.40
C ASP A 137 2.37 24.46 -3.19
N SER A 138 2.22 23.13 -3.11
CA SER A 138 3.30 22.15 -3.01
C SER A 138 4.16 22.26 -1.74
N LYS A 139 3.61 22.79 -0.66
CA LYS A 139 4.26 22.80 0.65
C LYS A 139 3.86 21.58 1.46
N VAL A 140 4.82 21.03 2.19
CA VAL A 140 4.58 19.96 3.16
C VAL A 140 4.48 20.58 4.54
N GLU A 141 3.39 20.29 5.23
CA GLU A 141 3.15 20.77 6.59
C GLU A 141 2.87 19.58 7.51
N THR A 142 3.28 19.68 8.77
CA THR A 142 2.83 18.74 9.81
C THR A 142 1.38 19.05 10.14
N VAL A 143 0.52 18.07 9.99
CA VAL A 143 -0.92 18.20 10.20
C VAL A 143 -1.30 17.81 11.61
N PHE A 144 -0.66 16.74 12.12
CA PHE A 144 -0.87 16.21 13.47
C PHE A 144 0.37 15.47 13.94
N SER A 145 0.59 15.40 15.25
CA SER A 145 1.67 14.64 15.87
C SER A 145 1.10 13.78 17.01
N PHE A 146 1.36 12.48 16.93
CA PHE A 146 1.16 11.59 18.09
C PHE A 146 2.32 11.77 19.04
N GLU A 147 2.03 11.84 20.33
CA GLU A 147 3.06 11.95 21.38
C GLU A 147 3.98 10.72 21.41
N SER A 148 5.18 10.91 21.95
CA SER A 148 6.12 9.83 22.19
C SER A 148 5.46 8.68 22.97
N GLY A 149 5.64 7.45 22.47
CA GLY A 149 5.07 6.24 23.08
C GLY A 149 3.64 5.90 22.68
N GLN A 150 2.87 6.82 22.09
CA GLN A 150 1.46 6.56 21.74
C GLN A 150 1.34 5.55 20.60
N VAL A 151 2.06 5.77 19.50
CA VAL A 151 2.06 4.89 18.34
C VAL A 151 3.50 4.63 17.89
N ARG A 152 3.72 3.56 17.13
CA ARG A 152 5.03 3.27 16.57
C ARG A 152 5.25 3.99 15.24
N HIS A 153 4.27 3.93 14.35
CA HIS A 153 4.24 4.55 13.04
C HIS A 153 2.84 4.50 12.45
N ILE A 154 2.65 5.20 11.33
CA ILE A 154 1.39 5.21 10.59
C ILE A 154 1.45 4.18 9.47
N HIS A 155 0.46 3.30 9.41
CA HIS A 155 0.26 2.37 8.32
C HIS A 155 -0.50 3.01 7.16
N SER A 156 -1.62 3.65 7.43
CA SER A 156 -2.50 4.17 6.39
C SER A 156 -3.41 5.27 6.92
N ILE A 157 -3.84 6.13 6.02
CA ILE A 157 -4.89 7.14 6.26
C ILE A 157 -5.99 6.84 5.25
N ILE A 158 -7.22 6.62 5.72
CA ILE A 158 -8.36 6.21 4.92
C ILE A 158 -9.42 7.32 4.96
N PRO A 159 -9.84 7.87 3.82
CA PRO A 159 -10.85 8.93 3.79
C PRO A 159 -12.22 8.36 4.20
N LYS A 160 -12.93 9.07 5.07
CA LYS A 160 -14.28 8.70 5.52
C LYS A 160 -15.34 9.27 4.58
N LEU A 161 -16.40 8.52 4.34
CA LEU A 161 -17.56 8.98 3.57
C LEU A 161 -18.24 10.19 4.24
N SER A 162 -18.28 10.20 5.58
CA SER A 162 -18.83 11.30 6.37
C SER A 162 -17.93 12.52 6.52
N GLY A 163 -16.76 12.54 5.88
CA GLY A 163 -15.71 13.54 6.07
C GLY A 163 -14.69 13.16 7.14
N GLY A 164 -13.48 13.74 7.06
CA GLY A 164 -12.34 13.35 7.88
C GLY A 164 -11.73 12.02 7.45
N TYR A 165 -11.03 11.34 8.37
CA TYR A 165 -10.24 10.15 8.04
C TYR A 165 -10.25 9.12 9.17
N TYR A 166 -9.98 7.86 8.82
CA TYR A 166 -9.43 6.88 9.74
C TYR A 166 -7.91 6.87 9.59
N VAL A 167 -7.20 6.63 10.71
CA VAL A 167 -5.74 6.48 10.74
C VAL A 167 -5.43 5.11 11.33
N PHE A 168 -4.72 4.28 10.58
CA PHE A 168 -4.26 2.98 11.01
C PHE A 168 -2.83 3.07 11.52
N THR A 169 -2.57 2.48 12.68
CA THR A 169 -1.25 2.44 13.33
C THR A 169 -0.84 0.99 13.57
N GLY A 170 0.45 0.71 13.65
CA GLY A 170 1.01 -0.63 13.88
C GLY A 170 2.36 -0.53 14.60
N ASP A 171 3.06 -1.59 14.83
CA ASP A 171 3.00 -3.05 14.66
C ASP A 171 2.77 -3.78 15.98
N GLN A 172 3.12 -3.11 17.09
CA GLN A 172 3.08 -3.71 18.42
C GLN A 172 1.67 -3.71 18.96
N GLU A 173 1.29 -4.76 19.68
CA GLU A 173 -0.07 -4.99 20.15
C GLU A 173 -0.69 -3.76 20.82
N LYS A 174 -0.01 -3.20 21.83
CA LYS A 174 -0.51 -2.04 22.57
C LYS A 174 -0.62 -0.74 21.75
N ARG A 175 0.02 -0.69 20.58
CA ARG A 175 0.11 0.47 19.70
C ARG A 175 -0.58 0.26 18.36
N ALA A 176 -1.01 -0.96 18.06
CA ALA A 176 -1.86 -1.26 16.92
C ALA A 176 -3.23 -0.65 17.14
N GLY A 177 -3.72 0.13 16.20
CA GLY A 177 -4.99 0.81 16.41
C GLY A 177 -5.58 1.48 15.17
N ILE A 178 -6.85 1.78 15.36
CA ILE A 178 -7.69 2.54 14.44
C ILE A 178 -8.10 3.81 15.16
N TYR A 179 -7.73 4.96 14.60
CA TYR A 179 -8.16 6.28 15.06
C TYR A 179 -9.12 6.88 14.05
N LYS A 180 -9.97 7.80 14.46
CA LYS A 180 -10.79 8.65 13.59
C LYS A 180 -10.39 10.11 13.76
N THR A 181 -10.52 10.89 12.70
CA THR A 181 -10.25 12.31 12.72
C THR A 181 -11.30 13.06 11.93
N ASN A 182 -11.45 14.36 12.19
CA ASN A 182 -12.13 15.27 11.29
C ASN A 182 -11.19 15.71 10.15
N ALA A 183 -11.68 16.51 9.20
CA ALA A 183 -10.89 16.93 8.04
C ALA A 183 -9.70 17.85 8.37
N ALA A 184 -9.75 18.56 9.50
CA ALA A 184 -8.71 19.48 9.96
C ALA A 184 -7.64 18.79 10.81
N PHE A 185 -7.88 17.60 11.31
CA PHE A 185 -7.05 16.87 12.27
C PHE A 185 -6.91 17.55 13.65
N ASP A 186 -7.81 18.45 14.01
CA ASP A 186 -7.86 19.05 15.34
C ASP A 186 -8.59 18.16 16.36
N GLN A 187 -9.25 17.11 15.88
CA GLN A 187 -9.88 16.07 16.67
C GLN A 187 -9.39 14.71 16.18
N VAL A 188 -8.51 14.07 16.94
CA VAL A 188 -8.00 12.72 16.67
C VAL A 188 -8.32 11.84 17.86
N GLU A 189 -9.19 10.85 17.68
CA GLU A 189 -9.72 10.01 18.75
C GLU A 189 -9.48 8.53 18.43
N PRO A 190 -9.11 7.70 19.44
CA PRO A 190 -9.04 6.27 19.26
C PRO A 190 -10.45 5.69 19.04
N VAL A 191 -10.58 4.79 18.08
CA VAL A 191 -11.79 3.99 17.83
C VAL A 191 -11.60 2.61 18.44
N LYS A 192 -10.50 1.96 18.10
CA LYS A 192 -10.07 0.65 18.59
C LYS A 192 -8.55 0.62 18.69
N ILE A 193 -8.00 0.22 19.82
CA ILE A 193 -6.55 0.14 20.06
C ILE A 193 -6.19 -1.08 20.92
N GLY A 194 -4.94 -1.50 20.85
CA GLY A 194 -4.34 -2.41 21.82
C GLY A 194 -4.42 -3.89 21.47
N GLN A 195 -4.85 -4.26 20.26
CA GLN A 195 -4.90 -5.66 19.82
C GLN A 195 -4.48 -5.79 18.35
N GLN A 196 -3.90 -6.95 17.97
CA GLN A 196 -3.49 -7.21 16.59
C GLN A 196 -4.66 -7.23 15.59
N GLN A 197 -5.87 -7.51 16.03
CA GLN A 197 -7.05 -7.40 15.17
C GLN A 197 -7.33 -5.96 14.69
N TYR A 198 -6.70 -4.94 15.26
CA TYR A 198 -6.79 -3.54 14.83
C TYR A 198 -5.55 -3.08 14.05
N ARG A 199 -4.56 -3.96 13.90
CA ARG A 199 -3.39 -3.73 13.04
C ARG A 199 -3.79 -3.94 11.58
N ALA A 200 -3.93 -2.86 10.83
CA ALA A 200 -4.33 -2.88 9.43
C ALA A 200 -3.49 -1.91 8.59
N VAL A 201 -3.40 -2.21 7.30
CA VAL A 201 -2.83 -1.32 6.27
C VAL A 201 -3.88 -0.95 5.25
N VAL A 202 -4.75 -1.90 4.91
CA VAL A 202 -5.81 -1.72 3.91
C VAL A 202 -7.17 -1.64 4.58
N GLY A 203 -7.93 -0.59 4.20
CA GLY A 203 -9.31 -0.44 4.61
C GLY A 203 -10.08 0.47 3.66
N PHE A 204 -11.39 0.36 3.73
CA PHE A 204 -12.34 1.11 2.93
C PHE A 204 -13.50 1.55 3.83
N ASP A 205 -13.82 2.84 3.84
CA ASP A 205 -15.04 3.30 4.50
C ASP A 205 -16.22 3.04 3.57
N THR A 206 -17.12 2.17 3.99
CA THR A 206 -18.27 1.72 3.22
C THR A 206 -19.58 2.23 3.85
N PRO A 207 -20.71 2.20 3.15
CA PRO A 207 -22.01 2.52 3.77
C PRO A 207 -22.37 1.64 4.99
N LYS A 208 -21.78 0.45 5.11
CA LYS A 208 -21.98 -0.48 6.23
C LYS A 208 -20.99 -0.28 7.37
N GLY A 209 -19.93 0.52 7.18
CA GLY A 209 -18.87 0.77 8.16
C GLY A 209 -17.47 0.62 7.56
N LEU A 210 -16.46 0.65 8.40
CA LEU A 210 -15.07 0.48 8.00
C LEU A 210 -14.76 -1.00 7.74
N LEU A 211 -14.60 -1.35 6.47
CA LEU A 211 -14.12 -2.66 6.04
C LEU A 211 -12.59 -2.64 5.99
N TYR A 212 -11.91 -3.52 6.72
CA TYR A 212 -10.46 -3.55 6.76
C TYR A 212 -9.89 -4.97 6.89
N ALA A 213 -8.67 -5.17 6.44
CA ALA A 213 -7.95 -6.44 6.56
C ALA A 213 -6.77 -6.30 7.51
N THR A 214 -6.55 -7.33 8.33
CA THR A 214 -5.43 -7.34 9.28
C THR A 214 -4.09 -7.60 8.62
N ASP A 215 -3.04 -7.03 9.22
CA ASP A 215 -1.64 -7.16 8.83
C ASP A 215 -0.82 -7.75 9.99
N ALA A 216 -1.17 -8.95 10.40
CA ALA A 216 -0.54 -9.63 11.53
C ALA A 216 0.23 -10.88 11.06
N VAL A 217 1.57 -10.75 10.95
CA VAL A 217 2.42 -11.82 10.38
C VAL A 217 2.44 -13.07 11.27
N ASN A 218 2.29 -12.91 12.59
CA ASN A 218 2.40 -14.00 13.56
C ASN A 218 1.05 -14.42 14.16
N GLU A 219 -0.06 -13.85 13.70
CA GLU A 219 -1.42 -14.19 14.14
C GLU A 219 -2.34 -14.49 12.96
N LYS A 220 -3.49 -15.11 13.23
CA LYS A 220 -4.51 -15.36 12.20
C LYS A 220 -5.08 -14.05 11.69
N ASN A 221 -5.13 -13.91 10.39
CA ASN A 221 -5.62 -12.72 9.71
C ASN A 221 -7.07 -12.87 9.25
N TYR A 222 -7.77 -11.75 9.23
CA TYR A 222 -9.18 -11.68 8.83
C TYR A 222 -9.46 -10.37 8.08
N VAL A 223 -10.52 -10.36 7.31
CA VAL A 223 -11.23 -9.12 6.96
C VAL A 223 -12.30 -8.88 8.01
N TYR A 224 -12.37 -7.66 8.50
CA TYR A 224 -13.34 -7.19 9.49
C TYR A 224 -14.21 -6.06 8.95
N LEU A 225 -15.43 -5.99 9.45
CA LEU A 225 -16.32 -4.84 9.32
C LEU A 225 -16.51 -4.20 10.70
N LEU A 226 -16.19 -2.93 10.85
CA LEU A 226 -16.42 -2.12 12.04
C LEU A 226 -17.54 -1.12 11.75
N ASP A 227 -18.73 -1.42 12.21
CA ASP A 227 -19.96 -0.63 11.99
C ASP A 227 -20.18 0.49 13.03
N GLY A 228 -19.24 0.65 13.96
CA GLY A 228 -19.30 1.65 15.05
C GLY A 228 -20.18 1.27 16.24
N LYS A 229 -20.83 0.09 16.24
CA LYS A 229 -21.75 -0.35 17.30
C LYS A 229 -21.14 -1.30 18.32
N GLY A 230 -19.90 -1.72 18.14
CA GLY A 230 -19.26 -2.67 19.04
C GLY A 230 -17.90 -3.16 18.58
N GLU A 231 -17.64 -4.45 18.79
CA GLU A 231 -16.44 -5.10 18.27
C GLU A 231 -16.55 -5.37 16.77
N PRO A 232 -15.40 -5.36 16.04
CA PRO A 232 -15.40 -5.64 14.62
C PRO A 232 -15.93 -7.04 14.31
N GLN A 233 -16.84 -7.12 13.36
CA GLN A 233 -17.39 -8.37 12.85
C GLN A 233 -16.40 -9.02 11.86
N LYS A 234 -16.09 -10.30 12.05
CA LYS A 234 -15.31 -11.09 11.08
C LYS A 234 -16.13 -11.36 9.81
N ILE A 235 -15.64 -10.92 8.66
CA ILE A 235 -16.24 -11.20 7.35
C ILE A 235 -15.67 -12.49 6.76
N CYS A 236 -14.34 -12.60 6.68
CA CYS A 236 -13.68 -13.83 6.22
C CYS A 236 -12.29 -14.00 6.83
N ALA A 237 -11.83 -15.25 6.92
CA ALA A 237 -10.46 -15.57 7.29
C ALA A 237 -9.53 -15.39 6.10
N LEU A 238 -8.30 -14.95 6.38
CA LEU A 238 -7.23 -14.78 5.39
C LEU A 238 -6.12 -15.80 5.62
N ASN A 239 -5.46 -16.23 4.55
CA ASN A 239 -4.32 -17.14 4.62
C ASN A 239 -2.97 -16.45 4.82
N GLY A 240 -2.97 -15.15 5.07
CA GLY A 240 -1.79 -14.33 5.35
C GLY A 240 -2.18 -12.91 5.69
N SER A 241 -1.22 -12.08 6.09
CA SER A 241 -1.40 -10.66 6.31
C SER A 241 -1.81 -9.94 5.01
N CYS A 242 -2.42 -8.76 5.14
CA CYS A 242 -2.91 -8.00 3.99
C CYS A 242 -2.43 -6.55 4.04
N ILE A 243 -1.55 -6.18 3.11
CA ILE A 243 -1.01 -4.83 2.97
C ILE A 243 -1.35 -4.15 1.64
N TYR A 244 -2.01 -4.87 0.73
CA TYR A 244 -2.43 -4.33 -0.56
C TYR A 244 -3.91 -4.62 -0.81
N GLY A 245 -4.60 -3.61 -1.33
CA GLY A 245 -6.00 -3.70 -1.73
C GLY A 245 -6.40 -2.55 -2.61
N THR A 246 -7.55 -2.68 -3.25
CA THR A 246 -8.14 -1.66 -4.11
C THR A 246 -9.65 -1.79 -4.13
N GLU A 247 -10.33 -0.69 -4.41
CA GLU A 247 -11.75 -0.69 -4.77
C GLU A 247 -11.88 -0.68 -6.29
N PHE A 248 -12.82 -1.45 -6.82
CA PHE A 248 -13.14 -1.47 -8.24
C PHE A 248 -14.62 -1.80 -8.46
N LYS A 249 -15.34 -0.87 -9.08
CA LYS A 249 -16.78 -1.01 -9.41
C LYS A 249 -17.64 -1.42 -8.21
N GLY A 250 -17.44 -0.77 -7.07
CA GLY A 250 -18.20 -1.01 -5.84
C GLY A 250 -17.84 -2.32 -5.12
N LYS A 251 -16.77 -2.98 -5.51
CA LYS A 251 -16.23 -4.16 -4.85
C LYS A 251 -14.86 -3.88 -4.27
N TYR A 252 -14.51 -4.60 -3.21
CA TYR A 252 -13.27 -4.42 -2.45
C TYR A 252 -12.37 -5.62 -2.66
N TYR A 253 -11.14 -5.37 -3.07
CA TYR A 253 -10.14 -6.39 -3.37
C TYR A 253 -9.03 -6.35 -2.34
N PHE A 254 -8.73 -7.49 -1.74
CA PHE A 254 -7.66 -7.67 -0.76
C PHE A 254 -6.66 -8.70 -1.26
N SER A 255 -5.37 -8.38 -1.16
CA SER A 255 -4.29 -9.30 -1.48
C SER A 255 -3.60 -9.74 -0.20
N THR A 256 -3.60 -11.04 0.07
CA THR A 256 -2.74 -11.58 1.12
C THR A 256 -1.28 -11.54 0.71
N THR A 257 -0.39 -11.71 1.69
CA THR A 257 1.05 -11.79 1.47
C THR A 257 1.60 -13.13 1.94
N VAL A 258 2.80 -13.47 1.47
CA VAL A 258 3.58 -14.60 1.98
C VAL A 258 4.85 -14.05 2.59
N GLU A 259 4.80 -13.71 3.88
CA GLU A 259 5.83 -12.98 4.61
C GLU A 259 6.70 -13.87 5.49
N PRO A 260 7.97 -13.47 5.70
CA PRO A 260 8.88 -14.19 6.59
C PRO A 260 8.48 -14.00 8.05
N ASP A 261 8.82 -14.99 8.88
CA ASP A 261 8.68 -14.90 10.33
C ASP A 261 9.46 -13.68 10.89
N GLU A 262 8.75 -12.74 11.52
CA GLU A 262 9.33 -11.55 12.15
C GLU A 262 10.21 -11.90 13.36
N ASN A 263 9.94 -13.03 14.02
CA ASN A 263 10.70 -13.51 15.18
C ASN A 263 11.99 -14.21 14.78
N ASN A 264 12.13 -14.62 13.50
CA ASN A 264 13.34 -15.22 12.98
C ASN A 264 14.42 -14.14 12.76
N ARG A 265 15.33 -14.00 13.71
CA ARG A 265 16.41 -12.99 13.73
C ARG A 265 17.76 -13.62 13.45
N GLY A 266 18.78 -12.78 13.22
CA GLY A 266 20.16 -13.18 12.94
C GLY A 266 20.45 -13.34 11.44
N VAL A 267 21.72 -13.61 11.11
CA VAL A 267 22.22 -13.61 9.72
C VAL A 267 21.51 -14.65 8.84
N THR A 268 21.28 -15.85 9.38
CA THR A 268 20.60 -16.93 8.66
C THR A 268 19.15 -16.62 8.31
N SER A 269 18.52 -15.67 9.01
CA SER A 269 17.14 -15.26 8.71
C SER A 269 16.98 -14.62 7.33
N TRP A 270 18.05 -14.04 6.77
CA TRP A 270 18.04 -13.41 5.46
C TRP A 270 17.80 -14.39 4.30
N ILE A 271 18.28 -15.64 4.48
CA ILE A 271 18.13 -16.72 3.50
C ILE A 271 17.02 -17.72 3.86
N SER A 272 16.36 -17.50 5.00
CA SER A 272 15.30 -18.39 5.50
C SER A 272 14.01 -18.26 4.64
N SER A 273 13.36 -19.38 4.42
CA SER A 273 12.01 -19.47 3.84
C SER A 273 10.93 -19.64 4.91
N LYS A 274 11.29 -19.58 6.21
CA LYS A 274 10.33 -19.71 7.30
C LYS A 274 9.33 -18.56 7.26
N ARG A 275 8.06 -18.90 7.22
CA ARG A 275 6.92 -17.95 7.22
C ARG A 275 6.51 -17.63 8.65
N GLY A 276 5.88 -16.47 8.85
CA GLY A 276 5.21 -16.15 10.10
C GLY A 276 4.08 -17.14 10.40
N GLU A 277 3.74 -17.30 11.66
CA GLU A 277 2.70 -18.26 12.11
C GLU A 277 1.30 -17.89 11.57
N GLY A 278 1.05 -16.61 11.32
CA GLY A 278 -0.17 -16.13 10.68
C GLY A 278 -0.23 -16.29 9.16
N ILE A 279 0.87 -16.74 8.53
CA ILE A 279 0.97 -16.98 7.09
C ILE A 279 0.72 -18.47 6.81
N LEU A 280 -0.54 -18.82 6.64
CA LEU A 280 -1.02 -20.21 6.59
C LEU A 280 -0.76 -20.92 5.25
N SER A 281 -0.43 -20.16 4.19
CA SER A 281 -0.21 -20.68 2.84
C SER A 281 1.09 -20.16 2.24
N ASP A 282 1.67 -20.89 1.28
CA ASP A 282 2.74 -20.39 0.40
C ASP A 282 2.20 -19.75 -0.89
N GLU A 283 0.90 -19.44 -0.90
CA GLU A 283 0.21 -18.78 -1.98
C GLU A 283 -0.31 -17.41 -1.53
N VAL A 284 -0.20 -16.43 -2.42
CA VAL A 284 -0.87 -15.13 -2.34
C VAL A 284 -2.28 -15.28 -2.86
N TYR A 285 -3.28 -14.87 -2.09
CA TYR A 285 -4.69 -14.92 -2.48
C TYR A 285 -5.17 -13.52 -2.84
N LEU A 286 -5.89 -13.42 -3.95
CA LEU A 286 -6.70 -12.25 -4.29
C LEU A 286 -8.15 -12.55 -3.93
N ILE A 287 -8.69 -11.77 -3.00
CA ILE A 287 -10.04 -11.93 -2.45
C ILE A 287 -10.87 -10.73 -2.86
N GLU A 288 -12.06 -10.97 -3.42
CA GLU A 288 -13.09 -9.98 -3.70
C GLU A 288 -14.14 -10.02 -2.59
N ILE A 289 -14.58 -8.86 -2.13
CA ILE A 289 -15.72 -8.68 -1.23
C ILE A 289 -16.69 -7.71 -1.90
N ASP A 290 -17.95 -8.09 -1.99
CA ASP A 290 -19.00 -7.27 -2.56
C ASP A 290 -19.64 -6.31 -1.52
N ASP A 291 -20.58 -5.48 -1.95
CA ASP A 291 -21.31 -4.54 -1.11
C ASP A 291 -22.22 -5.22 -0.07
N GLU A 292 -22.59 -6.47 -0.29
CA GLU A 292 -23.32 -7.30 0.68
C GLU A 292 -22.42 -8.01 1.69
N MET A 293 -21.09 -7.84 1.57
CA MET A 293 -20.04 -8.51 2.37
C MET A 293 -19.88 -10.01 2.06
N ASN A 294 -20.37 -10.49 0.91
CA ASN A 294 -20.02 -11.81 0.42
C ASN A 294 -18.59 -11.79 -0.13
N PHE A 295 -17.86 -12.88 0.09
CA PHE A 295 -16.47 -12.96 -0.36
C PHE A 295 -16.21 -14.16 -1.26
N LYS A 296 -15.22 -14.01 -2.15
CA LYS A 296 -14.70 -15.12 -2.97
C LYS A 296 -13.22 -14.91 -3.29
N THR A 297 -12.51 -16.02 -3.48
CA THR A 297 -11.15 -16.00 -4.01
C THR A 297 -11.21 -15.87 -5.54
N ILE A 298 -10.55 -14.84 -6.07
CA ILE A 298 -10.50 -14.57 -7.53
C ILE A 298 -9.32 -15.29 -8.17
N GLU A 299 -8.13 -15.19 -7.54
CA GLU A 299 -6.89 -15.76 -8.05
C GLU A 299 -5.96 -16.16 -6.91
N LYS A 300 -5.01 -17.06 -7.22
CA LYS A 300 -3.94 -17.50 -6.32
C LYS A 300 -2.62 -17.55 -7.07
N PHE A 301 -1.57 -17.05 -6.43
CA PHE A 301 -0.23 -17.07 -6.99
C PHE A 301 0.75 -17.71 -6.00
N LYS A 302 1.37 -18.80 -6.40
CA LYS A 302 2.36 -19.48 -5.56
C LYS A 302 3.61 -18.61 -5.42
N LYS A 303 4.08 -18.38 -4.18
CA LYS A 303 5.35 -17.73 -3.87
C LYS A 303 6.50 -18.44 -4.59
N ASP A 304 7.45 -17.70 -5.13
CA ASP A 304 8.68 -18.27 -5.65
C ASP A 304 9.56 -18.87 -4.53
N THR A 305 10.69 -19.47 -4.90
CA THR A 305 11.59 -20.14 -3.94
C THR A 305 12.70 -19.23 -3.40
N LEU A 306 12.73 -17.95 -3.82
CA LEU A 306 13.78 -17.03 -3.41
C LEU A 306 13.56 -16.54 -1.96
N PRO A 307 14.63 -16.27 -1.19
CA PRO A 307 14.54 -15.81 0.19
C PRO A 307 13.74 -14.52 0.34
N MET A 308 12.74 -14.51 1.20
CA MET A 308 11.77 -13.42 1.31
C MET A 308 12.36 -12.10 1.78
N LYS A 309 13.27 -12.12 2.77
CA LYS A 309 13.90 -10.91 3.29
C LYS A 309 14.82 -10.24 2.27
N LEU A 310 15.57 -11.01 1.49
CA LEU A 310 16.45 -10.49 0.45
C LEU A 310 15.69 -10.13 -0.83
N MET A 311 14.82 -11.04 -1.28
CA MET A 311 14.24 -11.02 -2.64
C MET A 311 12.77 -10.65 -2.67
N GLN A 312 12.29 -9.92 -1.67
CA GLN A 312 10.88 -9.61 -1.45
C GLN A 312 10.03 -10.86 -1.17
N TYR A 313 8.90 -10.64 -0.54
CA TYR A 313 7.90 -11.66 -0.24
C TYR A 313 6.75 -11.62 -1.25
N GLY A 314 5.97 -12.71 -1.30
CA GLY A 314 4.85 -12.84 -2.22
C GLY A 314 3.76 -11.81 -1.95
N ALA A 315 3.33 -11.07 -2.96
CA ALA A 315 2.27 -10.07 -2.84
C ALA A 315 1.64 -9.77 -4.21
N ILE A 316 0.44 -9.18 -4.21
CA ILE A 316 -0.18 -8.56 -5.38
C ILE A 316 -0.39 -7.08 -5.09
N GLN A 317 0.22 -6.20 -5.86
CA GLN A 317 0.08 -4.75 -5.75
C GLN A 317 -0.96 -4.24 -6.75
N PHE A 318 -1.57 -3.10 -6.45
CA PHE A 318 -2.58 -2.47 -7.30
C PHE A 318 -2.20 -1.02 -7.62
N PRO A 319 -2.46 -0.56 -8.85
CA PRO A 319 -2.40 0.87 -9.18
C PRO A 319 -3.52 1.62 -8.45
N LYS A 320 -3.23 2.84 -8.03
CA LYS A 320 -4.18 3.71 -7.31
C LYS A 320 -4.97 4.58 -8.29
N GLY A 321 -6.18 4.97 -7.90
CA GLY A 321 -7.04 5.88 -8.67
C GLY A 321 -8.27 5.21 -9.27
N ILE A 322 -9.12 6.02 -9.91
CA ILE A 322 -10.40 5.57 -10.50
C ILE A 322 -10.16 4.98 -11.89
N THR A 323 -10.75 3.83 -12.16
CA THR A 323 -10.57 3.09 -13.40
C THR A 323 -11.81 2.31 -13.82
N ASP A 324 -11.85 1.94 -15.09
CA ASP A 324 -12.81 0.98 -15.64
C ASP A 324 -12.20 -0.42 -15.85
N GLU A 325 -10.90 -0.59 -15.52
CA GLU A 325 -10.13 -1.82 -15.67
C GLU A 325 -9.39 -2.18 -14.39
N LEU A 326 -9.47 -3.43 -13.96
CA LEU A 326 -8.73 -3.91 -12.81
C LEU A 326 -7.37 -4.46 -13.23
N TRP A 327 -6.31 -3.73 -12.93
CA TRP A 327 -4.93 -4.16 -13.10
C TRP A 327 -4.28 -4.52 -11.77
N CYS A 328 -3.37 -5.47 -11.79
CA CYS A 328 -2.56 -5.84 -10.65
C CYS A 328 -1.11 -6.14 -11.03
N TYR A 329 -0.25 -6.27 -10.03
CA TYR A 329 1.17 -6.54 -10.18
C TYR A 329 1.65 -7.57 -9.17
N PRO A 330 1.72 -8.83 -9.56
CA PRO A 330 2.28 -9.89 -8.72
C PRO A 330 3.79 -9.69 -8.52
N VAL A 331 4.25 -9.86 -7.28
CA VAL A 331 5.64 -9.73 -6.87
C VAL A 331 6.07 -10.97 -6.12
N ALA A 332 7.27 -11.46 -6.42
CA ALA A 332 7.89 -12.59 -5.75
C ALA A 332 7.03 -13.89 -5.83
N VAL A 333 6.41 -14.12 -6.96
CA VAL A 333 5.60 -15.31 -7.26
C VAL A 333 6.19 -16.10 -8.44
N LYS A 334 5.91 -17.41 -8.52
CA LYS A 334 6.47 -18.30 -9.56
C LYS A 334 6.05 -17.92 -10.98
N LYS A 335 4.81 -17.48 -11.13
CA LYS A 335 4.24 -17.11 -12.43
C LYS A 335 3.77 -15.64 -12.35
N TYR A 336 4.12 -14.85 -13.35
CA TYR A 336 3.77 -13.43 -13.47
C TYR A 336 4.53 -12.46 -12.55
N ASP A 337 5.64 -12.88 -11.90
CA ASP A 337 6.49 -11.93 -11.16
C ASP A 337 6.99 -10.82 -12.07
N GLY A 338 6.69 -9.58 -11.72
CA GLY A 338 7.09 -8.41 -12.51
C GLY A 338 6.28 -8.20 -13.80
N VAL A 339 5.06 -8.71 -13.88
CA VAL A 339 4.14 -8.55 -15.01
C VAL A 339 2.91 -7.78 -14.59
N ALA A 340 2.59 -6.66 -15.25
CA ALA A 340 1.29 -6.04 -15.07
C ALA A 340 0.20 -6.93 -15.70
N LEU A 341 -0.83 -7.26 -14.93
CA LEU A 341 -1.93 -8.11 -15.34
C LEU A 341 -3.24 -7.34 -15.31
N ARG A 342 -3.99 -7.33 -16.41
CA ARG A 342 -5.40 -6.91 -16.41
C ARG A 342 -6.26 -8.12 -16.12
N LEU A 343 -7.02 -8.06 -15.04
CA LEU A 343 -7.89 -9.13 -14.59
C LEU A 343 -9.32 -8.97 -15.14
N MET A 344 -9.78 -7.73 -15.21
CA MET A 344 -11.13 -7.35 -15.67
C MET A 344 -11.10 -6.00 -16.40
#